data_621b0cfb41b19f148282bface46fe3a0
#
_entry.id   621b0cfb41b19f148282bface46fe3a0
#
_cell.length_a   1.000
_cell.length_b   1.000
_cell.length_c   1.000
_cell.angle_alpha   90.00
_cell.angle_beta   90.00
_cell.angle_gamma   90.00
#
_symmetry.space_group_name_H-M   'P 1'
#
loop_
_entity.id
_entity.type
_entity.pdbx_description
1 polymer ?
#
loop_
_entity_poly.entity_id
_entity_poly.type
_entity_poly.pdbx_seq_one_letter_code
_entity_poly.pdbx_strand_id
1 'polypeptide(L)'
;LFDWLQAGTLAEQAAFAHVDRDSMDAMIDAALDLAEAEFLPHAAKSDANPPTFNDGRVAIIPEVAQALAAYRESGFFGMHAPLEEGGLGLPYTVAAAIGGIFSCANVATNGYAFLTQAAANLIRAVGSEDQKRRYLPALVDGRWFGTMCLSEAQAGSSLADIRTSAEPLP
;
A
#
# COMPACT_ATOMS: atom_id res chain seq x y z
N LEU A 1 7.00 7.92 17.72
CA LEU A 1 7.20 6.52 17.34
C LEU A 1 8.22 5.84 18.26
N PHE A 2 9.45 6.35 18.33
CA PHE A 2 10.54 5.70 19.07
C PHE A 2 10.48 5.95 20.57
N ASP A 3 10.24 7.17 21.01
CA ASP A 3 10.27 7.52 22.43
C ASP A 3 9.06 6.98 23.19
N TRP A 4 7.88 7.04 22.60
CA TRP A 4 6.65 6.60 23.25
C TRP A 4 6.28 5.14 22.96
N LEU A 5 6.29 4.72 21.68
CA LEU A 5 5.99 3.34 21.29
C LEU A 5 7.19 2.41 21.36
N GLN A 6 8.38 2.95 21.61
CA GLN A 6 9.65 2.22 21.67
C GLN A 6 9.88 1.31 20.44
N ALA A 7 9.44 1.77 19.26
CA ALA A 7 9.48 0.97 18.03
C ALA A 7 10.91 0.48 17.67
N GLY A 8 11.96 1.15 18.16
CA GLY A 8 13.35 0.72 17.98
C GLY A 8 13.65 -0.65 18.59
N THR A 9 12.92 -1.06 19.65
CA THR A 9 13.11 -2.38 20.28
C THR A 9 12.64 -3.54 19.38
N LEU A 10 11.85 -3.27 18.36
CA LEU A 10 11.45 -4.29 17.39
C LEU A 10 12.65 -4.86 16.61
N ALA A 11 13.72 -4.09 16.45
CA ALA A 11 14.98 -4.57 15.84
C ALA A 11 15.66 -5.70 16.64
N GLU A 12 15.34 -5.87 17.93
CA GLU A 12 15.85 -6.95 18.78
C GLU A 12 15.17 -8.30 18.47
N GLN A 13 14.04 -8.27 17.77
CA GLN A 13 13.34 -9.49 17.35
C GLN A 13 13.99 -10.09 16.10
N ALA A 14 14.14 -11.39 16.07
CA ALA A 14 14.77 -12.11 14.95
C ALA A 14 14.14 -11.79 13.59
N ALA A 15 12.83 -11.56 13.56
CA ALA A 15 12.09 -11.21 12.33
C ALA A 15 12.52 -9.85 11.74
N PHE A 16 13.07 -8.94 12.56
CA PHE A 16 13.44 -7.58 12.16
C PHE A 16 14.94 -7.27 12.37
N ALA A 17 15.76 -8.32 12.59
CA ALA A 17 17.21 -8.17 12.83
C ALA A 17 17.98 -7.54 11.64
N HIS A 18 17.35 -7.40 10.48
CA HIS A 18 17.91 -6.77 9.28
C HIS A 18 17.71 -5.25 9.23
N VAL A 19 16.91 -4.69 10.14
CA VAL A 19 16.71 -3.24 10.27
C VAL A 19 17.06 -2.79 11.69
N ASP A 20 17.78 -1.69 11.78
CA ASP A 20 18.05 -1.00 13.04
C ASP A 20 17.25 0.31 13.13
N ARG A 21 17.41 1.02 14.25
CA ARG A 21 16.73 2.30 14.43
C ARG A 21 17.11 3.32 13.37
N ASP A 22 18.39 3.42 13.04
CA ASP A 22 18.88 4.42 12.09
C ASP A 22 18.30 4.16 10.69
N SER A 23 18.19 2.89 10.30
CA SER A 23 17.53 2.47 9.06
C SER A 23 16.04 2.81 9.06
N MET A 24 15.34 2.61 10.19
CA MET A 24 13.93 2.98 10.32
C MET A 24 13.71 4.49 10.22
N ASP A 25 14.56 5.29 10.89
CA ASP A 25 14.53 6.76 10.81
C ASP A 25 14.79 7.23 9.37
N ALA A 26 15.83 6.69 8.72
CA ALA A 26 16.15 7.03 7.32
C ALA A 26 15.01 6.69 6.34
N MET A 27 14.28 5.60 6.57
CA MET A 27 13.11 5.24 5.75
C MET A 27 11.93 6.20 5.97
N ILE A 28 11.73 6.67 7.19
CA ILE A 28 10.69 7.65 7.52
C ILE A 28 11.04 9.00 6.87
N ASP A 29 12.30 9.43 6.95
CA ASP A 29 12.77 10.67 6.33
C ASP A 29 12.63 10.60 4.81
N ALA A 30 13.03 9.50 4.18
CA ALA A 30 12.86 9.29 2.74
C ALA A 30 11.37 9.29 2.32
N ALA A 31 10.48 8.75 3.16
CA ALA A 31 9.05 8.79 2.91
C ALA A 31 8.49 10.21 3.02
N LEU A 32 8.97 11.00 3.98
CA LEU A 32 8.58 12.41 4.14
C LEU A 32 9.01 13.23 2.93
N ASP A 33 10.28 13.13 2.54
CA ASP A 33 10.82 13.85 1.37
C ASP A 33 10.04 13.51 0.10
N LEU A 34 9.76 12.22 -0.13
CA LEU A 34 9.00 11.77 -1.29
C LEU A 34 7.54 12.25 -1.25
N ALA A 35 6.91 12.23 -0.08
CA ALA A 35 5.54 12.67 0.10
C ALA A 35 5.40 14.18 -0.17
N GLU A 36 6.35 14.98 0.32
CA GLU A 36 6.39 16.42 0.07
C GLU A 36 6.70 16.77 -1.39
N ALA A 37 7.61 16.01 -2.02
CA ALA A 37 8.01 16.28 -3.41
C ALA A 37 6.98 15.83 -4.44
N GLU A 38 6.38 14.65 -4.27
CA GLU A 38 5.59 14.00 -5.32
C GLU A 38 4.09 13.89 -5.00
N PHE A 39 3.68 13.79 -3.73
CA PHE A 39 2.27 13.59 -3.35
C PHE A 39 1.55 14.89 -3.01
N LEU A 40 2.15 15.72 -2.16
CA LEU A 40 1.56 16.95 -1.68
C LEU A 40 1.25 17.97 -2.79
N PRO A 41 2.15 18.20 -3.79
CA PRO A 41 1.95 19.27 -4.77
C PRO A 41 0.69 19.13 -5.64
N HIS A 42 0.22 17.90 -5.84
CA HIS A 42 -0.97 17.66 -6.66
C HIS A 42 -2.24 17.29 -5.86
N ALA A 43 -2.22 17.36 -4.54
CA ALA A 43 -3.37 16.95 -3.71
C ALA A 43 -4.64 17.72 -4.06
N ALA A 44 -4.59 19.03 -4.07
CA ALA A 44 -5.75 19.87 -4.43
C ALA A 44 -6.17 19.67 -5.89
N LYS A 45 -5.21 19.43 -6.80
CA LYS A 45 -5.52 19.17 -8.21
C LYS A 45 -6.22 17.83 -8.40
N SER A 46 -5.79 16.78 -7.70
CA SER A 46 -6.44 15.47 -7.79
C SER A 46 -7.85 15.48 -7.21
N ASP A 47 -8.10 16.25 -6.16
CA ASP A 47 -9.44 16.43 -5.59
C ASP A 47 -10.38 17.16 -6.57
N ALA A 48 -9.90 18.20 -7.23
CA ALA A 48 -10.66 18.95 -8.22
C ALA A 48 -10.88 18.21 -9.54
N ASN A 49 -10.09 17.17 -9.84
CA ASN A 49 -10.15 16.42 -11.10
C ASN A 49 -10.25 14.90 -10.80
N PRO A 50 -11.41 14.43 -10.35
CA PRO A 50 -11.60 13.01 -10.03
C PRO A 50 -11.41 12.16 -11.30
N PRO A 51 -11.06 10.86 -11.12
CA PRO A 51 -10.96 9.93 -12.23
C PRO A 51 -12.23 9.92 -13.10
N THR A 52 -12.05 9.90 -14.41
CA THR A 52 -13.16 9.80 -15.37
C THR A 52 -13.09 8.49 -16.13
N PHE A 53 -14.26 7.94 -16.48
CA PHE A 53 -14.36 6.71 -17.26
C PHE A 53 -14.92 7.00 -18.63
N ASN A 54 -14.13 6.75 -19.70
CA ASN A 54 -14.51 6.95 -21.08
C ASN A 54 -14.01 5.79 -21.93
N ASP A 55 -14.85 5.25 -22.79
CA ASP A 55 -14.51 4.20 -23.76
C ASP A 55 -13.76 2.98 -23.13
N GLY A 56 -14.24 2.52 -21.98
CA GLY A 56 -13.64 1.36 -21.29
C GLY A 56 -12.32 1.65 -20.57
N ARG A 57 -11.92 2.92 -20.46
CA ARG A 57 -10.66 3.34 -19.82
C ARG A 57 -10.92 4.36 -18.72
N VAL A 58 -10.11 4.28 -17.67
CA VAL A 58 -10.07 5.31 -16.62
C VAL A 58 -8.95 6.27 -16.94
N ALA A 59 -9.28 7.57 -16.95
CA ALA A 59 -8.30 8.66 -17.04
C ALA A 59 -8.12 9.30 -15.66
N ILE A 60 -6.87 9.51 -15.28
CA ILE A 60 -6.42 10.20 -14.06
C ILE A 60 -5.46 11.32 -14.45
N ILE A 61 -5.25 12.29 -13.57
CA ILE A 61 -4.23 13.31 -13.81
C ILE A 61 -2.83 12.67 -13.82
N PRO A 62 -1.90 13.15 -14.68
CA PRO A 62 -0.59 12.50 -14.86
C PRO A 62 0.28 12.50 -13.60
N GLU A 63 0.11 13.49 -12.72
CA GLU A 63 0.87 13.59 -11.46
C GLU A 63 0.63 12.38 -10.54
N VAL A 64 -0.56 11.79 -10.55
CA VAL A 64 -0.86 10.57 -9.79
C VAL A 64 0.03 9.41 -10.27
N ALA A 65 0.15 9.22 -11.58
CA ALA A 65 0.98 8.16 -12.14
C ALA A 65 2.47 8.40 -11.84
N GLN A 66 2.94 9.65 -11.89
CA GLN A 66 4.30 10.04 -11.54
C GLN A 66 4.61 9.73 -10.07
N ALA A 67 3.75 10.16 -9.15
CA ALA A 67 3.92 9.92 -7.72
C ALA A 67 3.95 8.41 -7.38
N LEU A 68 3.07 7.61 -8.01
CA LEU A 68 3.04 6.17 -7.82
C LEU A 68 4.27 5.47 -8.42
N ALA A 69 4.85 6.00 -9.50
CA ALA A 69 6.11 5.50 -10.05
C ALA A 69 7.27 5.74 -9.07
N ALA A 70 7.40 6.95 -8.52
CA ALA A 70 8.40 7.27 -7.51
C ALA A 70 8.23 6.44 -6.22
N TYR A 71 6.99 6.24 -5.77
CA TYR A 71 6.66 5.37 -4.63
C TYR A 71 7.10 3.92 -4.89
N ARG A 72 6.91 3.42 -6.11
CA ARG A 72 7.35 2.09 -6.52
C ARG A 72 8.87 1.97 -6.55
N GLU A 73 9.56 2.95 -7.14
CA GLU A 73 11.02 2.97 -7.24
C GLU A 73 11.70 3.01 -5.86
N SER A 74 11.03 3.60 -4.87
CA SER A 74 11.47 3.60 -3.47
C SER A 74 11.14 2.30 -2.71
N GLY A 75 10.46 1.33 -3.32
CA GLY A 75 10.12 0.04 -2.71
C GLY A 75 8.96 0.09 -1.70
N PHE A 76 8.28 1.21 -1.55
CA PHE A 76 7.25 1.38 -0.52
C PHE A 76 5.98 0.55 -0.72
N PHE A 77 5.71 0.03 -1.94
CA PHE A 77 4.62 -0.95 -2.11
C PHE A 77 4.84 -2.21 -1.28
N GLY A 78 6.10 -2.65 -1.14
CA GLY A 78 6.49 -3.83 -0.38
C GLY A 78 7.04 -3.52 1.03
N MET A 79 6.83 -2.33 1.59
CA MET A 79 7.53 -1.90 2.82
C MET A 79 7.41 -2.87 4.00
N HIS A 80 6.26 -3.53 4.18
CA HIS A 80 6.04 -4.52 5.24
C HIS A 80 5.98 -5.97 4.72
N ALA A 81 6.12 -6.18 3.42
CA ALA A 81 6.20 -7.52 2.86
C ALA A 81 7.55 -8.17 3.23
N PRO A 82 7.58 -9.49 3.45
CA PRO A 82 8.81 -10.22 3.78
C PRO A 82 9.92 -10.02 2.75
N LEU A 83 11.17 -10.11 3.18
CA LEU A 83 12.34 -9.99 2.30
C LEU A 83 12.34 -11.05 1.19
N GLU A 84 11.94 -12.27 1.49
CA GLU A 84 11.83 -13.38 0.54
C GLU A 84 10.77 -13.16 -0.55
N GLU A 85 9.83 -12.23 -0.33
CA GLU A 85 8.85 -11.79 -1.32
C GLU A 85 9.30 -10.52 -2.08
N GLY A 86 10.51 -10.05 -1.84
CA GLY A 86 11.04 -8.81 -2.42
C GLY A 86 10.59 -7.53 -1.70
N GLY A 87 10.04 -7.65 -0.50
CA GLY A 87 9.67 -6.52 0.34
C GLY A 87 10.84 -5.98 1.18
N LEU A 88 10.57 -4.91 1.95
CA LEU A 88 11.56 -4.31 2.85
C LEU A 88 11.54 -4.93 4.26
N GLY A 89 10.55 -5.76 4.58
CA GLY A 89 10.42 -6.44 5.87
C GLY A 89 10.31 -5.50 7.07
N LEU A 90 9.82 -4.26 6.87
CA LEU A 90 9.69 -3.31 7.96
C LEU A 90 8.66 -3.77 9.00
N PRO A 91 8.89 -3.49 10.28
CA PRO A 91 7.86 -3.64 11.29
C PRO A 91 6.60 -2.88 10.89
N TYR A 92 5.43 -3.49 11.08
CA TYR A 92 4.16 -2.89 10.66
C TYR A 92 3.92 -1.50 11.31
N THR A 93 4.42 -1.29 12.52
CA THR A 93 4.34 0.01 13.21
C THR A 93 5.07 1.12 12.43
N VAL A 94 6.25 0.81 11.87
CA VAL A 94 7.02 1.74 11.03
C VAL A 94 6.33 1.94 9.68
N ALA A 95 5.91 0.85 9.05
CA ALA A 95 5.18 0.89 7.79
C ALA A 95 3.86 1.70 7.91
N ALA A 96 3.15 1.58 9.03
CA ALA A 96 1.95 2.36 9.30
C ALA A 96 2.24 3.87 9.45
N ALA A 97 3.36 4.23 10.09
CA ALA A 97 3.79 5.63 10.19
C ALA A 97 4.11 6.21 8.80
N ILE A 98 4.85 5.47 7.97
CA ILE A 98 5.13 5.83 6.57
C ILE A 98 3.83 5.99 5.78
N GLY A 99 2.90 5.05 5.87
CA GLY A 99 1.59 5.13 5.22
C GLY A 99 0.78 6.35 5.69
N GLY A 100 0.91 6.74 6.97
CA GLY A 100 0.33 7.95 7.53
C GLY A 100 0.89 9.23 6.89
N ILE A 101 2.19 9.30 6.66
CA ILE A 101 2.84 10.44 5.98
C ILE A 101 2.24 10.63 4.58
N PHE A 102 2.20 9.59 3.76
CA PHE A 102 1.62 9.65 2.42
C PHE A 102 0.13 9.98 2.43
N SER A 103 -0.63 9.45 3.41
CA SER A 103 -2.05 9.77 3.57
C SER A 103 -2.27 11.24 3.94
N CYS A 104 -1.42 11.82 4.79
CA CYS A 104 -1.47 13.24 5.12
C CYS A 104 -1.13 14.12 3.92
N ALA A 105 -0.17 13.71 3.09
CA ALA A 105 0.22 14.46 1.90
C ALA A 105 -0.87 14.41 0.80
N ASN A 106 -1.38 13.21 0.49
CA ASN A 106 -2.43 13.03 -0.53
C ASN A 106 -3.11 11.66 -0.37
N VAL A 107 -4.19 11.62 0.40
CA VAL A 107 -4.94 10.38 0.65
C VAL A 107 -5.49 9.74 -0.63
N ALA A 108 -5.90 10.53 -1.62
CA ALA A 108 -6.46 10.02 -2.86
C ALA A 108 -5.41 9.23 -3.67
N THR A 109 -4.20 9.76 -3.80
CA THR A 109 -3.08 9.07 -4.47
C THR A 109 -2.58 7.89 -3.63
N ASN A 110 -2.46 8.03 -2.30
CA ASN A 110 -2.03 6.93 -1.43
C ASN A 110 -3.01 5.76 -1.43
N GLY A 111 -4.29 6.01 -1.73
CA GLY A 111 -5.31 4.96 -1.85
C GLY A 111 -4.92 3.83 -2.80
N TYR A 112 -4.22 4.13 -3.88
CA TYR A 112 -3.73 3.10 -4.82
C TYR A 112 -2.71 2.16 -4.15
N ALA A 113 -1.76 2.70 -3.40
CA ALA A 113 -0.76 1.92 -2.68
C ALA A 113 -1.38 1.14 -1.52
N PHE A 114 -2.19 1.81 -0.69
CA PHE A 114 -2.83 1.22 0.48
C PHE A 114 -3.72 0.01 0.11
N LEU A 115 -4.58 0.14 -0.91
CA LEU A 115 -5.45 -0.95 -1.35
C LEU A 115 -4.66 -2.09 -2.00
N THR A 116 -3.56 -1.78 -2.68
CA THR A 116 -2.66 -2.79 -3.26
C THR A 116 -1.99 -3.63 -2.16
N GLN A 117 -1.50 -2.97 -1.11
CA GLN A 117 -0.93 -3.66 0.05
C GLN A 117 -1.98 -4.52 0.78
N ALA A 118 -3.20 -4.02 0.91
CA ALA A 118 -4.30 -4.79 1.50
C ALA A 118 -4.62 -6.04 0.69
N ALA A 119 -4.67 -5.95 -0.65
CA ALA A 119 -4.89 -7.08 -1.54
C ALA A 119 -3.74 -8.10 -1.46
N ALA A 120 -2.48 -7.64 -1.41
CA ALA A 120 -1.32 -8.50 -1.23
C ALA A 120 -1.38 -9.25 0.12
N ASN A 121 -1.73 -8.55 1.19
CA ASN A 121 -1.87 -9.15 2.52
C ASN A 121 -2.97 -10.24 2.55
N LEU A 122 -4.10 -9.99 1.90
CA LEU A 122 -5.17 -10.98 1.78
C LEU A 122 -4.68 -12.24 1.06
N ILE A 123 -4.03 -12.08 -0.10
CA ILE A 123 -3.51 -13.22 -0.87
C ILE A 123 -2.43 -13.97 -0.06
N ARG A 124 -1.55 -13.25 0.64
CA ARG A 124 -0.52 -13.87 1.50
C ARG A 124 -1.14 -14.72 2.60
N ALA A 125 -2.21 -14.21 3.23
CA ALA A 125 -2.85 -14.87 4.37
C ALA A 125 -3.66 -16.11 3.97
N VAL A 126 -4.43 -16.04 2.87
CA VAL A 126 -5.44 -17.05 2.55
C VAL A 126 -5.38 -17.58 1.11
N GLY A 127 -4.52 -17.01 0.27
CA GLY A 127 -4.35 -17.46 -1.11
C GLY A 127 -3.69 -18.85 -1.20
N SER A 128 -4.02 -19.61 -2.25
CA SER A 128 -3.28 -20.82 -2.60
C SER A 128 -1.84 -20.49 -3.00
N GLU A 129 -0.95 -21.48 -2.95
CA GLU A 129 0.45 -21.28 -3.36
C GLU A 129 0.57 -20.82 -4.84
N ASP A 130 -0.35 -21.27 -5.71
CA ASP A 130 -0.40 -20.79 -7.10
C ASP A 130 -0.80 -19.31 -7.18
N GLN A 131 -1.78 -18.89 -6.38
CA GLN A 131 -2.18 -17.49 -6.30
C GLN A 131 -1.06 -16.62 -5.73
N LYS A 132 -0.39 -17.06 -4.67
CA LYS A 132 0.75 -16.34 -4.10
C LYS A 132 1.86 -16.17 -5.14
N ARG A 133 2.30 -17.24 -5.79
CA ARG A 133 3.33 -17.18 -6.84
C ARG A 133 2.95 -16.26 -8.00
N ARG A 134 1.68 -16.25 -8.37
CA ARG A 134 1.20 -15.50 -9.54
C ARG A 134 1.04 -14.00 -9.26
N TYR A 135 0.52 -13.64 -8.09
CA TYR A 135 0.05 -12.28 -7.82
C TYR A 135 0.96 -11.48 -6.89
N LEU A 136 1.52 -12.10 -5.84
CA LEU A 136 2.29 -11.35 -4.84
C LEU A 136 3.48 -10.59 -5.44
N PRO A 137 4.33 -11.16 -6.31
CA PRO A 137 5.47 -10.42 -6.82
C PRO A 137 5.10 -9.10 -7.51
N ALA A 138 4.00 -9.10 -8.28
CA ALA A 138 3.57 -7.92 -9.02
C ALA A 138 2.84 -6.89 -8.13
N LEU A 139 2.21 -7.31 -7.04
CA LEU A 139 1.59 -6.42 -6.06
C LEU A 139 2.63 -5.82 -5.11
N VAL A 140 3.61 -6.61 -4.68
CA VAL A 140 4.69 -6.18 -3.77
C VAL A 140 5.62 -5.19 -4.45
N ASP A 141 5.93 -5.38 -5.74
CA ASP A 141 6.77 -4.44 -6.50
C ASP A 141 5.98 -3.28 -7.14
N GLY A 142 4.66 -3.24 -6.99
CA GLY A 142 3.81 -2.16 -7.48
C GLY A 142 3.59 -2.13 -8.99
N ARG A 143 3.87 -3.23 -9.73
CA ARG A 143 3.51 -3.35 -11.15
C ARG A 143 2.01 -3.56 -11.36
N TRP A 144 1.34 -4.18 -10.42
CA TRP A 144 -0.10 -4.37 -10.40
C TRP A 144 -0.71 -3.68 -9.19
N PHE A 145 -1.94 -3.19 -9.37
CA PHE A 145 -2.70 -2.56 -8.31
C PHE A 145 -3.84 -3.47 -7.84
N GLY A 146 -4.06 -3.46 -6.54
CA GLY A 146 -5.20 -4.11 -5.91
C GLY A 146 -6.33 -3.12 -5.65
N THR A 147 -7.55 -3.61 -5.60
CA THR A 147 -8.74 -2.84 -5.25
C THR A 147 -9.54 -3.57 -4.19
N MET A 148 -10.41 -2.85 -3.49
CA MET A 148 -11.36 -3.42 -2.54
C MET A 148 -12.78 -3.11 -3.00
N CYS A 149 -13.53 -4.14 -3.36
CA CYS A 149 -14.92 -4.05 -3.77
C CYS A 149 -15.78 -4.70 -2.68
N LEU A 150 -15.85 -4.09 -1.50
CA LEU A 150 -16.47 -4.66 -0.31
C LEU A 150 -17.94 -4.32 -0.17
N SER A 151 -18.33 -3.06 -0.43
CA SER A 151 -19.70 -2.60 -0.24
C SER A 151 -20.63 -3.16 -1.32
N GLU A 152 -21.80 -3.63 -0.90
CA GLU A 152 -22.90 -4.04 -1.75
C GLU A 152 -24.08 -3.08 -1.56
N ALA A 153 -25.08 -3.14 -2.44
CA ALA A 153 -26.24 -2.25 -2.37
C ALA A 153 -27.00 -2.33 -1.03
N GLN A 154 -26.99 -3.51 -0.39
CA GLN A 154 -27.66 -3.76 0.88
C GLN A 154 -26.69 -3.83 2.08
N ALA A 155 -25.38 -3.86 1.86
CA ALA A 155 -24.38 -4.07 2.91
C ALA A 155 -23.18 -3.16 2.76
N GLY A 156 -22.99 -2.28 3.72
CA GLY A 156 -21.80 -1.44 3.87
C GLY A 156 -21.10 -1.77 5.19
N SER A 157 -21.52 -1.14 6.28
CA SER A 157 -20.98 -1.42 7.63
C SER A 157 -21.35 -2.81 8.15
N SER A 158 -22.47 -3.38 7.70
CA SER A 158 -22.94 -4.72 8.06
C SER A 158 -22.27 -5.79 7.21
N LEU A 159 -20.97 -6.02 7.40
CA LEU A 159 -20.22 -7.00 6.58
C LEU A 159 -20.73 -8.44 6.68
N ALA A 160 -21.45 -8.78 7.76
CA ALA A 160 -22.10 -10.09 7.89
C ALA A 160 -23.24 -10.32 6.87
N ASP A 161 -23.74 -9.25 6.26
CA ASP A 161 -24.86 -9.30 5.29
C ASP A 161 -24.41 -9.35 3.83
N ILE A 162 -23.10 -9.41 3.56
CA ILE A 162 -22.57 -9.52 2.20
C ILE A 162 -23.03 -10.84 1.56
N ARG A 163 -23.36 -10.79 0.27
CA ARG A 163 -23.87 -11.92 -0.51
C ARG A 163 -23.00 -12.30 -1.70
N THR A 164 -21.93 -11.57 -1.93
CA THR A 164 -20.96 -11.89 -2.99
C THR A 164 -20.50 -13.34 -2.85
N SER A 165 -20.63 -14.11 -3.91
CA SER A 165 -20.20 -15.51 -3.99
C SER A 165 -19.37 -15.72 -5.25
N ALA A 166 -18.55 -16.76 -5.26
CA ALA A 166 -17.78 -17.19 -6.43
C ALA A 166 -18.11 -18.65 -6.74
N GLU A 167 -18.44 -18.91 -8.01
CA GLU A 167 -18.72 -20.26 -8.50
C GLU A 167 -17.68 -20.63 -9.57
N PRO A 168 -17.06 -21.83 -9.52
CA PRO A 168 -16.19 -22.30 -10.58
C PRO A 168 -16.95 -22.37 -11.90
N LEU A 169 -16.35 -21.89 -12.98
CA LEU A 169 -16.87 -22.11 -14.32
C LEU A 169 -16.59 -23.56 -14.75
N PRO A 170 -17.49 -24.19 -15.53
CA PRO A 170 -17.27 -25.52 -16.05
C PRO A 170 -16.08 -25.61 -16.97
#